data_32645179cb671853b4b0e35e3b78bf67
#
_entry.id   32645179cb671853b4b0e35e3b78bf67
#
_cell.length_a   1.000
_cell.length_b   1.000
_cell.length_c   1.000
_cell.angle_alpha   90.00
_cell.angle_beta   90.00
_cell.angle_gamma   90.00
#
_symmetry.space_group_name_H-M   'P 1'
#
loop_
_entity.id
_entity.type
_entity.pdbx_description
1 polymer ?
#
loop_
_entity_poly.entity_id
_entity_poly.type
_entity_poly.pdbx_seq_one_letter_code
_entity_poly.pdbx_strand_id
1 'polypeptide(L)'
;MANVMDNTIQEMVARNAISNRIVDLNDEFNPDSIYKLKYWLEKIVIIDEVNGIPMAKRKPITIRISSYGGHCYELWDIVSKIEELQDKGYTVNTMGCGKLMSCAFLLFTSGNNRYLQRYATPMYHSVATGTYGKVQDIRENLEETNRLNEMAKEYVLKKTKITREKLDEIDKCKIDWYMDAQTALDLGVATKII
;
A
#
# COMPACT_ATOMS: atom_id res chain seq x y z
N MET A 1 -36.21 -10.73 0.61
CA MET A 1 -35.34 -11.36 1.65
C MET A 1 -33.85 -11.27 1.31
N ALA A 2 -33.40 -11.57 0.10
CA ALA A 2 -31.98 -11.48 -0.26
C ALA A 2 -31.35 -10.09 -0.02
N ASN A 3 -31.98 -8.99 -0.44
CA ASN A 3 -31.44 -7.63 -0.25
C ASN A 3 -31.32 -7.18 1.22
N VAL A 4 -32.21 -7.65 2.10
CA VAL A 4 -32.16 -7.30 3.55
C VAL A 4 -31.02 -8.05 4.22
N MET A 5 -30.80 -9.31 3.84
CA MET A 5 -29.73 -10.15 4.37
C MET A 5 -28.35 -9.64 3.93
N ASP A 6 -28.23 -9.18 2.68
CA ASP A 6 -27.01 -8.59 2.12
C ASP A 6 -26.63 -7.27 2.84
N ASN A 7 -27.59 -6.38 3.06
CA ASN A 7 -27.39 -5.15 3.84
C ASN A 7 -26.94 -5.44 5.27
N THR A 8 -27.49 -6.46 5.92
CA THR A 8 -27.10 -6.85 7.27
C THR A 8 -25.66 -7.38 7.33
N ILE A 9 -25.26 -8.19 6.36
CA ILE A 9 -23.88 -8.68 6.25
C ILE A 9 -22.90 -7.53 5.99
N GLN A 10 -23.22 -6.63 5.08
CA GLN A 10 -22.39 -5.44 4.80
C GLN A 10 -22.22 -4.56 6.04
N GLU A 11 -23.28 -4.35 6.83
CA GLU A 11 -23.20 -3.61 8.10
C GLU A 11 -22.32 -4.35 9.13
N MET A 12 -22.40 -5.66 9.22
CA MET A 12 -21.56 -6.46 10.13
C MET A 12 -20.08 -6.39 9.72
N VAL A 13 -19.77 -6.48 8.43
CA VAL A 13 -18.42 -6.35 7.90
C VAL A 13 -17.87 -4.94 8.21
N ALA A 14 -18.68 -3.90 7.99
CA ALA A 14 -18.34 -2.52 8.29
C ALA A 14 -18.05 -2.31 9.80
N ARG A 15 -18.93 -2.82 10.68
CA ARG A 15 -18.72 -2.75 12.13
C ARG A 15 -17.46 -3.49 12.55
N ASN A 16 -17.18 -4.65 11.95
CA ASN A 16 -15.99 -5.45 12.25
C ASN A 16 -14.71 -4.73 11.83
N ALA A 17 -14.68 -4.12 10.64
CA ALA A 17 -13.55 -3.33 10.17
C ALA A 17 -13.24 -2.16 11.12
N ILE A 18 -14.26 -1.42 11.57
CA ILE A 18 -14.11 -0.31 12.51
C ILE A 18 -13.66 -0.81 13.90
N SER A 19 -14.31 -1.85 14.44
CA SER A 19 -14.02 -2.36 15.79
C SER A 19 -12.61 -2.93 15.91
N ASN A 20 -12.16 -3.64 14.87
CA ASN A 20 -10.81 -4.23 14.82
C ASN A 20 -9.77 -3.26 14.24
N ARG A 21 -10.21 -2.15 13.64
CA ARG A 21 -9.36 -1.15 12.96
C ARG A 21 -8.48 -1.79 11.88
N ILE A 22 -9.06 -2.73 11.15
CA ILE A 22 -8.42 -3.42 10.02
C ILE A 22 -9.20 -3.10 8.75
N VAL A 23 -8.51 -2.56 7.76
CA VAL A 23 -9.06 -2.24 6.45
C VAL A 23 -8.36 -3.07 5.39
N ASP A 24 -9.14 -3.72 4.53
CA ASP A 24 -8.62 -4.61 3.49
C ASP A 24 -8.42 -3.87 2.17
N LEU A 25 -7.30 -4.14 1.50
CA LEU A 25 -7.04 -3.83 0.10
C LEU A 25 -6.68 -5.13 -0.64
N ASN A 26 -7.67 -5.72 -1.32
CA ASN A 26 -7.53 -6.97 -2.06
C ASN A 26 -7.67 -6.80 -3.57
N ASP A 27 -7.87 -5.56 -4.03
CA ASP A 27 -8.08 -5.18 -5.42
C ASP A 27 -6.82 -4.56 -6.04
N GLU A 28 -6.88 -4.29 -7.35
CA GLU A 28 -5.91 -3.44 -8.03
C GLU A 28 -5.95 -2.01 -7.50
N PHE A 29 -4.83 -1.31 -7.65
CA PHE A 29 -4.75 0.13 -7.38
C PHE A 29 -5.44 0.90 -8.51
N ASN A 30 -6.68 1.26 -8.31
CA ASN A 30 -7.51 2.07 -9.20
C ASN A 30 -8.30 3.10 -8.38
N PRO A 31 -8.94 4.10 -9.01
CA PRO A 31 -9.67 5.14 -8.29
C PRO A 31 -10.69 4.62 -7.29
N ASP A 32 -11.45 3.57 -7.64
CA ASP A 32 -12.51 3.02 -6.78
C ASP A 32 -11.95 2.32 -5.54
N SER A 33 -10.92 1.48 -5.71
CA SER A 33 -10.31 0.73 -4.62
C SER A 33 -9.62 1.67 -3.62
N ILE A 34 -8.91 2.69 -4.13
CA ILE A 34 -8.22 3.67 -3.28
C ILE A 34 -9.21 4.62 -2.61
N TYR A 35 -10.28 5.03 -3.30
CA TYR A 35 -11.36 5.79 -2.66
C TYR A 35 -11.99 5.01 -1.50
N LYS A 36 -12.30 3.72 -1.68
CA LYS A 36 -12.83 2.85 -0.62
C LYS A 36 -11.88 2.75 0.57
N LEU A 37 -10.58 2.54 0.31
CA LEU A 37 -9.57 2.44 1.36
C LEU A 37 -9.48 3.76 2.15
N LYS A 38 -9.40 4.91 1.47
CA LYS A 38 -9.39 6.25 2.10
C LYS A 38 -10.65 6.50 2.91
N TYR A 39 -11.83 6.13 2.39
CA TYR A 39 -13.11 6.24 3.10
C TYR A 39 -13.09 5.50 4.44
N TRP A 40 -12.58 4.26 4.48
CA TRP A 40 -12.51 3.50 5.72
C TRP A 40 -11.49 4.05 6.71
N LEU A 41 -10.34 4.52 6.25
CA LEU A 41 -9.35 5.18 7.10
C LEU A 41 -9.96 6.44 7.74
N GLU A 42 -10.60 7.29 6.95
CA GLU A 42 -11.25 8.51 7.42
C GLU A 42 -12.39 8.23 8.41
N LYS A 43 -13.20 7.21 8.13
CA LYS A 43 -14.28 6.80 9.02
C LYS A 43 -13.77 6.38 10.41
N ILE A 44 -12.65 5.66 10.48
CA ILE A 44 -12.00 5.29 11.75
C ILE A 44 -11.54 6.54 12.49
N VAL A 45 -10.93 7.50 11.79
CA VAL A 45 -10.45 8.78 12.35
C VAL A 45 -11.60 9.59 12.91
N ILE A 46 -12.66 9.80 12.13
CA ILE A 46 -13.85 10.55 12.54
C ILE A 46 -14.49 9.92 13.79
N ILE A 47 -14.58 8.60 13.87
CA ILE A 47 -15.12 7.90 15.05
C ILE A 47 -14.27 8.17 16.29
N ASP A 48 -12.95 8.16 16.18
CA ASP A 48 -12.05 8.52 17.29
C ASP A 48 -12.28 9.96 17.75
N GLU A 49 -12.44 10.88 16.80
CA GLU A 49 -12.65 12.32 17.09
C GLU A 49 -14.01 12.57 17.73
N VAL A 50 -15.09 12.01 17.17
CA VAL A 50 -16.46 12.14 17.70
C VAL A 50 -16.56 11.56 19.11
N ASN A 51 -15.85 10.46 19.39
CA ASN A 51 -15.81 9.86 20.73
C ASN A 51 -14.81 10.54 21.68
N GLY A 52 -14.16 11.62 21.25
CA GLY A 52 -13.19 12.36 22.07
C GLY A 52 -12.00 11.53 22.52
N ILE A 53 -11.58 10.50 21.74
CA ILE A 53 -10.46 9.63 22.12
C ILE A 53 -9.16 10.41 21.98
N PRO A 54 -8.43 10.66 23.09
CA PRO A 54 -7.14 11.34 23.02
C PRO A 54 -6.14 10.56 22.16
N MET A 55 -5.28 11.26 21.40
CA MET A 55 -4.30 10.61 20.48
C MET A 55 -3.50 9.50 21.14
N ALA A 56 -3.00 9.70 22.35
CA ALA A 56 -2.24 8.71 23.11
C ALA A 56 -3.00 7.42 23.46
N LYS A 57 -4.33 7.41 23.33
CA LYS A 57 -5.19 6.25 23.58
C LYS A 57 -5.75 5.63 22.29
N ARG A 58 -5.50 6.25 21.14
CA ARG A 58 -5.96 5.71 19.85
C ARG A 58 -5.19 4.44 19.50
N LYS A 59 -5.94 3.38 19.23
CA LYS A 59 -5.34 2.11 18.82
C LYS A 59 -4.80 2.20 17.39
N PRO A 60 -3.76 1.45 17.02
CA PRO A 60 -3.27 1.39 15.65
C PRO A 60 -4.36 1.05 14.63
N ILE A 61 -4.23 1.60 13.43
CA ILE A 61 -5.00 1.18 12.25
C ILE A 61 -4.12 0.22 11.46
N THR A 62 -4.67 -0.87 10.94
CA THR A 62 -3.94 -1.82 10.11
C THR A 62 -4.56 -1.92 8.73
N ILE A 63 -3.76 -1.71 7.69
CA ILE A 63 -4.14 -1.98 6.31
C ILE A 63 -3.65 -3.37 5.95
N ARG A 64 -4.59 -4.28 5.67
CA ARG A 64 -4.29 -5.63 5.23
C ARG A 64 -4.30 -5.69 3.72
N ILE A 65 -3.17 -6.09 3.11
CA ILE A 65 -2.91 -5.93 1.69
C ILE A 65 -2.68 -7.29 1.04
N SER A 66 -3.41 -7.56 -0.05
CA SER A 66 -3.19 -8.69 -0.95
C SER A 66 -3.52 -8.26 -2.38
N SER A 67 -2.56 -7.68 -3.12
CA SER A 67 -2.80 -7.07 -4.42
C SER A 67 -1.63 -7.27 -5.39
N TYR A 68 -1.95 -7.32 -6.67
CA TYR A 68 -0.95 -7.29 -7.76
C TYR A 68 -0.37 -5.90 -8.03
N GLY A 69 -0.90 -4.85 -7.44
CA GLY A 69 -0.53 -3.47 -7.73
C GLY A 69 -1.55 -2.77 -8.59
N GLY A 70 -1.11 -1.90 -9.48
CA GLY A 70 -1.96 -1.10 -10.39
C GLY A 70 -1.38 0.27 -10.65
N HIS A 71 -2.21 1.31 -10.67
CA HIS A 71 -1.82 2.65 -11.07
C HIS A 71 -0.95 3.37 -10.04
N CYS A 72 0.12 4.01 -10.52
CA CYS A 72 1.09 4.70 -9.66
C CYS A 72 0.50 5.95 -8.97
N TYR A 73 -0.39 6.69 -9.62
CA TYR A 73 -0.96 7.89 -9.01
C TYR A 73 -1.85 7.53 -7.81
N GLU A 74 -2.64 6.47 -7.91
CA GLU A 74 -3.45 5.93 -6.83
C GLU A 74 -2.60 5.41 -5.66
N LEU A 75 -1.43 4.85 -5.97
CA LEU A 75 -0.45 4.51 -4.94
C LEU A 75 0.00 5.75 -4.16
N TRP A 76 0.42 6.80 -4.87
CA TRP A 76 0.93 8.00 -4.20
C TRP A 76 -0.15 8.78 -3.44
N ASP A 77 -1.39 8.75 -3.94
CA ASP A 77 -2.54 9.31 -3.22
C ASP A 77 -2.77 8.61 -1.87
N ILE A 78 -2.77 7.28 -1.84
CA ILE A 78 -2.96 6.56 -0.57
C ILE A 78 -1.74 6.61 0.35
N VAL A 79 -0.53 6.60 -0.19
CA VAL A 79 0.70 6.78 0.61
C VAL A 79 0.70 8.15 1.28
N SER A 80 0.33 9.21 0.56
CA SER A 80 0.21 10.56 1.12
C SER A 80 -0.82 10.62 2.25
N LYS A 81 -1.96 9.93 2.10
CA LYS A 81 -2.97 9.84 3.17
C LYS A 81 -2.46 9.11 4.40
N ILE A 82 -1.67 8.05 4.22
CA ILE A 82 -1.07 7.32 5.34
C ILE A 82 -0.05 8.21 6.07
N GLU A 83 0.82 8.89 5.33
CA GLU A 83 1.82 9.80 5.92
C GLU A 83 1.14 10.97 6.65
N GLU A 84 0.08 11.55 6.10
CA GLU A 84 -0.76 12.55 6.80
C GLU A 84 -1.29 12.03 8.15
N LEU A 85 -1.77 10.80 8.20
CA LEU A 85 -2.25 10.19 9.45
C LEU A 85 -1.11 9.94 10.45
N GLN A 86 0.04 9.50 9.95
CA GLN A 86 1.23 9.29 10.78
C GLN A 86 1.74 10.63 11.37
N ASP A 87 1.76 11.69 10.58
CA ASP A 87 2.14 13.05 11.01
C ASP A 87 1.17 13.61 12.06
N LYS A 88 -0.11 13.25 11.98
CA LYS A 88 -1.12 13.55 13.01
C LYS A 88 -0.95 12.70 14.28
N GLY A 89 -0.03 11.74 14.30
CA GLY A 89 0.27 10.89 15.44
C GLY A 89 -0.46 9.54 15.47
N TYR A 90 -1.17 9.15 14.39
CA TYR A 90 -1.73 7.81 14.26
C TYR A 90 -0.63 6.78 13.97
N THR A 91 -0.72 5.64 14.60
CA THR A 91 0.06 4.46 14.16
C THR A 91 -0.72 3.75 13.06
N VAL A 92 -0.20 3.77 11.84
CA VAL A 92 -0.76 3.04 10.69
C VAL A 92 0.17 1.87 10.36
N ASN A 93 -0.28 0.66 10.61
CA ASN A 93 0.45 -0.56 10.28
C ASN A 93 0.00 -1.12 8.94
N THR A 94 0.86 -1.90 8.31
CA THR A 94 0.52 -2.69 7.13
C THR A 94 0.70 -4.17 7.42
N MET A 95 -0.19 -4.99 6.87
CA MET A 95 -0.12 -6.46 6.97
C MET A 95 -0.17 -7.05 5.57
N GLY A 96 0.91 -7.68 5.16
CA GLY A 96 1.02 -8.33 3.86
C GLY A 96 0.50 -9.75 3.88
N CYS A 97 -0.44 -10.06 2.97
CA CYS A 97 -1.08 -11.37 2.83
C CYS A 97 -0.98 -11.83 1.38
N GLY A 98 -0.58 -13.07 1.15
CA GLY A 98 -0.53 -13.67 -0.19
C GLY A 98 0.40 -12.91 -1.14
N LYS A 99 -0.13 -11.96 -1.91
CA LYS A 99 0.61 -11.21 -2.94
C LYS A 99 0.77 -9.73 -2.59
N LEU A 100 2.00 -9.23 -2.70
CA LEU A 100 2.36 -7.83 -2.46
C LEU A 100 3.23 -7.35 -3.61
N MET A 101 2.62 -7.07 -4.77
CA MET A 101 3.38 -6.84 -6.00
C MET A 101 3.29 -5.39 -6.46
N SER A 102 4.39 -4.86 -7.03
CA SER A 102 4.39 -3.53 -7.65
C SER A 102 3.93 -2.43 -6.66
N CYS A 103 2.87 -1.66 -6.96
CA CYS A 103 2.29 -0.66 -6.06
C CYS A 103 1.94 -1.21 -4.67
N ALA A 104 1.51 -2.48 -4.57
CA ALA A 104 1.21 -3.10 -3.28
C ALA A 104 2.47 -3.33 -2.42
N PHE A 105 3.61 -3.61 -3.04
CA PHE A 105 4.90 -3.66 -2.36
C PHE A 105 5.25 -2.29 -1.74
N LEU A 106 5.11 -1.23 -2.52
CA LEU A 106 5.39 0.15 -2.06
C LEU A 106 4.43 0.57 -0.94
N LEU A 107 3.13 0.31 -1.10
CA LEU A 107 2.15 0.59 -0.03
C LEU A 107 2.46 -0.21 1.24
N PHE A 108 2.87 -1.47 1.12
CA PHE A 108 3.24 -2.28 2.28
C PHE A 108 4.41 -1.64 3.06
N THR A 109 5.37 -1.02 2.39
CA THR A 109 6.51 -0.36 3.04
C THR A 109 6.14 0.97 3.71
N SER A 110 4.93 1.52 3.54
CA SER A 110 4.49 2.77 4.17
C SER A 110 4.14 2.63 5.66
N GLY A 111 3.85 1.41 6.12
CA GLY A 111 3.42 1.16 7.49
C GLY A 111 4.48 1.45 8.55
N ASN A 112 4.05 1.95 9.72
CA ASN A 112 4.92 2.07 10.90
C ASN A 112 5.48 0.70 11.32
N ASN A 113 4.59 -0.31 11.44
CA ASN A 113 4.97 -1.71 11.57
C ASN A 113 4.45 -2.47 10.35
N ARG A 114 5.29 -3.31 9.77
CA ARG A 114 5.04 -4.05 8.55
C ARG A 114 5.04 -5.54 8.85
N TYR A 115 3.85 -6.08 9.07
CA TYR A 115 3.63 -7.49 9.39
C TYR A 115 3.50 -8.30 8.11
N LEU A 116 4.34 -9.30 7.90
CA LEU A 116 4.30 -10.14 6.71
C LEU A 116 3.88 -11.56 7.10
N GLN A 117 2.81 -12.07 6.49
CA GLN A 117 2.45 -13.48 6.63
C GLN A 117 3.53 -14.37 6.01
N ARG A 118 3.76 -15.54 6.62
CA ARG A 118 4.85 -16.48 6.26
C ARG A 118 4.88 -16.83 4.76
N TYR A 119 3.73 -16.95 4.12
CA TYR A 119 3.60 -17.35 2.71
C TYR A 119 3.27 -16.17 1.78
N ALA A 120 3.31 -14.95 2.29
CA ALA A 120 3.13 -13.79 1.46
C ALA A 120 4.40 -13.54 0.61
N THR A 121 4.18 -13.10 -0.61
CA THR A 121 5.25 -12.89 -1.60
C THR A 121 5.30 -11.42 -2.00
N PRO A 122 6.23 -10.63 -1.44
CA PRO A 122 6.55 -9.30 -1.97
C PRO A 122 7.25 -9.40 -3.33
N MET A 123 6.91 -8.50 -4.25
CA MET A 123 7.61 -8.38 -5.54
C MET A 123 7.79 -6.90 -5.89
N TYR A 124 9.03 -6.55 -6.17
CA TYR A 124 9.41 -5.23 -6.70
C TYR A 124 9.84 -5.34 -8.15
N HIS A 125 9.41 -4.39 -8.95
CA HIS A 125 9.86 -4.16 -10.33
C HIS A 125 9.82 -2.66 -10.64
N SER A 126 10.48 -2.25 -11.72
CA SER A 126 10.39 -0.87 -12.24
C SER A 126 8.99 -0.54 -12.75
N VAL A 127 8.68 0.75 -12.79
CA VAL A 127 7.38 1.22 -13.31
C VAL A 127 7.21 0.78 -14.76
N ALA A 128 6.10 0.09 -15.05
CA ALA A 128 5.74 -0.34 -16.40
C ALA A 128 4.69 0.61 -16.98
N THR A 129 4.83 0.94 -18.26
CA THR A 129 3.85 1.73 -19.01
C THR A 129 3.70 1.21 -20.43
N GLY A 130 2.55 1.49 -21.04
CA GLY A 130 2.31 1.31 -22.46
C GLY A 130 1.83 2.63 -23.04
N THR A 131 2.46 3.11 -24.11
CA THR A 131 2.06 4.34 -24.76
C THR A 131 2.14 4.21 -26.28
N TYR A 132 1.24 4.89 -26.95
CA TYR A 132 1.25 5.10 -28.40
C TYR A 132 0.76 6.52 -28.69
N GLY A 133 1.14 7.07 -29.82
CA GLY A 133 0.73 8.42 -30.22
C GLY A 133 1.78 9.11 -31.05
N LYS A 134 1.75 10.43 -31.07
CA LYS A 134 2.77 11.24 -31.74
C LYS A 134 4.08 11.15 -30.96
N VAL A 135 5.20 11.41 -31.66
CA VAL A 135 6.55 11.33 -31.05
C VAL A 135 6.66 12.16 -29.76
N GLN A 136 6.02 13.34 -29.73
CA GLN A 136 6.06 14.21 -28.56
C GLN A 136 5.28 13.61 -27.39
N ASP A 137 4.09 13.04 -27.62
CA ASP A 137 3.28 12.39 -26.59
C ASP A 137 4.04 11.20 -25.96
N ILE A 138 4.77 10.44 -26.79
CA ILE A 138 5.60 9.32 -26.33
C ILE A 138 6.75 9.80 -25.45
N ARG A 139 7.41 10.91 -25.82
CA ARG A 139 8.51 11.49 -25.02
C ARG A 139 8.02 11.98 -23.66
N GLU A 140 6.94 12.73 -23.62
CA GLU A 140 6.34 13.24 -22.37
C GLU A 140 5.92 12.09 -21.46
N ASN A 141 5.32 11.04 -22.01
CA ASN A 141 4.96 9.84 -21.23
C ASN A 141 6.19 9.11 -20.69
N LEU A 142 7.27 9.01 -21.46
CA LEU A 142 8.52 8.42 -21.01
C LEU A 142 9.17 9.24 -19.88
N GLU A 143 9.19 10.56 -20.00
CA GLU A 143 9.72 11.47 -18.97
C GLU A 143 8.94 11.29 -17.65
N GLU A 144 7.61 11.27 -17.72
CA GLU A 144 6.76 11.05 -16.55
C GLU A 144 6.94 9.64 -15.94
N THR A 145 7.04 8.62 -16.79
CA THR A 145 7.31 7.25 -16.32
C THR A 145 8.65 7.16 -15.58
N ASN A 146 9.69 7.78 -16.11
CA ASN A 146 11.00 7.85 -15.48
C ASN A 146 10.94 8.58 -14.13
N ARG A 147 10.20 9.70 -14.06
CA ARG A 147 9.99 10.44 -12.81
C ARG A 147 9.32 9.58 -11.74
N LEU A 148 8.24 8.87 -12.11
CA LEU A 148 7.53 7.95 -11.20
C LEU A 148 8.41 6.80 -10.75
N ASN A 149 9.25 6.26 -11.64
CA ASN A 149 10.18 5.20 -11.33
C ASN A 149 11.26 5.65 -10.32
N GLU A 150 11.83 6.84 -10.50
CA GLU A 150 12.77 7.40 -9.53
C GLU A 150 12.10 7.71 -8.19
N MET A 151 10.86 8.22 -8.17
CA MET A 151 10.09 8.38 -6.93
C MET A 151 9.93 7.05 -6.19
N ALA A 152 9.62 5.97 -6.90
CA ALA A 152 9.48 4.64 -6.30
C ALA A 152 10.80 4.14 -5.70
N LYS A 153 11.93 4.31 -6.42
CA LYS A 153 13.26 3.95 -5.91
C LYS A 153 13.63 4.74 -4.65
N GLU A 154 13.48 6.07 -4.68
CA GLU A 154 13.77 6.92 -3.51
C GLU A 154 12.92 6.53 -2.30
N TYR A 155 11.66 6.20 -2.54
CA TYR A 155 10.76 5.73 -1.50
C TYR A 155 11.23 4.40 -0.87
N VAL A 156 11.62 3.44 -1.70
CA VAL A 156 12.17 2.15 -1.23
C VAL A 156 13.46 2.34 -0.43
N LEU A 157 14.37 3.18 -0.92
CA LEU A 157 15.62 3.51 -0.22
C LEU A 157 15.37 4.12 1.15
N LYS A 158 14.38 5.01 1.26
CA LYS A 158 14.00 5.66 2.53
C LYS A 158 13.38 4.68 3.53
N LYS A 159 12.64 3.68 3.06
CA LYS A 159 11.80 2.79 3.90
C LYS A 159 12.44 1.44 4.21
N THR A 160 13.48 1.03 3.48
CA THR A 160 14.08 -0.31 3.55
C THR A 160 15.61 -0.25 3.59
N LYS A 161 16.25 -1.42 3.61
CA LYS A 161 17.71 -1.57 3.49
C LYS A 161 18.14 -1.97 2.05
N ILE A 162 17.21 -1.95 1.10
CA ILE A 162 17.52 -2.24 -0.31
C ILE A 162 18.41 -1.14 -0.84
N THR A 163 19.47 -1.49 -1.57
CA THR A 163 20.44 -0.51 -2.06
C THR A 163 20.07 0.06 -3.43
N ARG A 164 20.61 1.25 -3.75
CA ARG A 164 20.43 1.88 -5.06
C ARG A 164 20.93 0.96 -6.18
N GLU A 165 22.07 0.34 -5.99
CA GLU A 165 22.68 -0.57 -6.97
C GLU A 165 21.76 -1.73 -7.30
N LYS A 166 21.04 -2.28 -6.28
CA LYS A 166 20.08 -3.36 -6.50
C LYS A 166 18.86 -2.89 -7.29
N LEU A 167 18.35 -1.70 -6.99
CA LEU A 167 17.22 -1.12 -7.73
C LEU A 167 17.58 -0.79 -9.18
N ASP A 168 18.79 -0.28 -9.42
CA ASP A 168 19.28 0.02 -10.77
C ASP A 168 19.58 -1.25 -11.58
N GLU A 169 20.03 -2.33 -10.93
CA GLU A 169 20.14 -3.66 -11.54
C GLU A 169 18.77 -4.17 -12.03
N ILE A 170 17.75 -4.06 -11.18
CA ILE A 170 16.37 -4.49 -11.49
C ILE A 170 15.84 -3.73 -12.72
N ASP A 171 16.01 -2.41 -12.77
CA ASP A 171 15.63 -1.59 -13.90
C ASP A 171 16.36 -2.02 -15.19
N LYS A 172 17.68 -2.08 -15.12
CA LYS A 172 18.53 -2.38 -16.28
C LYS A 172 18.25 -3.77 -16.86
N CYS A 173 18.00 -4.74 -15.98
CA CYS A 173 17.81 -6.14 -16.37
C CYS A 173 16.34 -6.53 -16.55
N LYS A 174 15.39 -5.60 -16.32
CA LYS A 174 13.93 -5.82 -16.41
C LYS A 174 13.48 -7.03 -15.57
N ILE A 175 13.88 -7.04 -14.29
CA ILE A 175 13.63 -8.15 -13.37
C ILE A 175 12.34 -7.90 -12.58
N ASP A 176 11.47 -8.90 -12.50
CA ASP A 176 10.48 -9.01 -11.45
C ASP A 176 11.11 -9.69 -10.24
N TRP A 177 11.45 -8.91 -9.21
CA TRP A 177 12.18 -9.42 -8.06
C TRP A 177 11.24 -9.86 -6.95
N TYR A 178 10.99 -11.17 -6.91
CA TYR A 178 10.21 -11.83 -5.87
C TYR A 178 11.05 -12.10 -4.62
N MET A 179 10.45 -11.94 -3.45
CA MET A 179 11.07 -12.16 -2.15
C MET A 179 10.26 -13.18 -1.34
N ASP A 180 10.94 -14.05 -0.62
CA ASP A 180 10.34 -14.78 0.47
C ASP A 180 10.23 -13.90 1.74
N ALA A 181 9.54 -14.42 2.76
CA ALA A 181 9.32 -13.66 3.98
C ALA A 181 10.62 -13.34 4.74
N GLN A 182 11.62 -14.24 4.70
CA GLN A 182 12.89 -14.03 5.38
C GLN A 182 13.71 -12.94 4.68
N THR A 183 13.84 -13.02 3.37
CA THR A 183 14.49 -11.99 2.56
C THR A 183 13.85 -10.62 2.78
N ALA A 184 12.52 -10.55 2.80
CA ALA A 184 11.80 -9.31 3.06
C ALA A 184 12.07 -8.74 4.48
N LEU A 185 12.23 -9.61 5.48
CA LEU A 185 12.59 -9.21 6.84
C LEU A 185 14.04 -8.68 6.90
N ASP A 186 14.97 -9.40 6.31
CA ASP A 186 16.42 -9.06 6.34
C ASP A 186 16.68 -7.71 5.65
N LEU A 187 15.99 -7.48 4.53
CA LEU A 187 16.05 -6.23 3.78
C LEU A 187 15.23 -5.09 4.40
N GLY A 188 14.55 -5.33 5.51
CA GLY A 188 13.74 -4.32 6.18
C GLY A 188 12.48 -3.93 5.41
N VAL A 189 12.07 -4.71 4.41
CA VAL A 189 10.75 -4.58 3.76
C VAL A 189 9.66 -4.92 4.75
N ALA A 190 9.81 -6.02 5.50
CA ALA A 190 8.98 -6.35 6.65
C ALA A 190 9.70 -5.99 7.96
N THR A 191 8.93 -5.71 9.03
CA THR A 191 9.45 -5.53 10.39
C THR A 191 9.24 -6.78 11.25
N LYS A 192 8.28 -7.65 10.85
CA LYS A 192 7.98 -8.89 11.55
C LYS A 192 7.29 -9.89 10.62
N ILE A 193 7.66 -11.16 10.72
CA ILE A 193 6.93 -12.29 10.12
C ILE A 193 5.91 -12.81 11.14
N ILE A 194 4.67 -13.10 10.67
CA ILE A 194 3.55 -13.61 11.46
C ILE A 194 2.93 -14.86 10.85
#